data_1293aa1d32ca56411c184cc2b7a94bea
#
_entry.id   1293aa1d32ca56411c184cc2b7a94bea
#
_cell.length_a   1.000
_cell.length_b   1.000
_cell.length_c   1.000
_cell.angle_alpha   90.00
_cell.angle_beta   90.00
_cell.angle_gamma   90.00
#
_symmetry.space_group_name_H-M   'P 1'
#
loop_
_entity.id
_entity.type
_entity.pdbx_description
1 polymer ?
#
loop_
_entity_poly.entity_id
_entity_poly.type
_entity_poly.pdbx_seq_one_letter_code
_entity_poly.pdbx_strand_id
1 'polypeptide(L)'
;MPNDNEEALNPLLMMGPVLLAALLFSWSIFHSDLSKREAREGVPIVNMMHGGNLWLPQINSQQLRTKPPLFYWFGLLSSKILGGVDEVSLRIPSVLAGMGTVFLTTFLGMRQFSPVIGCLAGLIIATCWRFAYLGGHARIDMLFTFFITLAFVALWELTCRDKKTSWLKWLSGISIGLAVLTKGPLGWLYPLLAIFIFSRVNKNFKVPWGHLLFLPLGMAGLWLVFGLIDGGKDFSTMIHQETIGRVSGIATIQIHRKPFFYYIPQILGGMAPWSLFLPFAIWHGVKHLRHDIPWKFCAIALATLFIFLSFFPGKRGDYLLPLYPMGAVILAVFFSRFDKTNSEIKLGMYIPTCIIMGLMTLLSLALTLSALLPELDFESFSDFLNSRDRWMAQLLYDKHRPADLFLAIGAGGMLIFSLYLLKALLKFSGLKITGLIAGWAFLLYLAVHGPAARIVNEYSSFRPFAEKIKQVYKNRPLFNHGKAREDLLYYLDLPLKNASKESPGPDALLIIKKEHSSTWLNNPEYKIILEMNASFEPYQLIGKP
;
A
#
# COMPACT_ATOMS: atom_id res chain seq x y z
N MET A 1 20.04 1.98 32.23
CA MET A 1 19.92 0.50 32.28
C MET A 1 18.48 0.21 32.53
N PRO A 2 17.77 -0.54 31.70
CA PRO A 2 16.43 -1.00 32.03
C PRO A 2 16.56 -2.02 33.16
N ASN A 3 15.71 -1.89 34.17
CA ASN A 3 15.61 -2.83 35.26
C ASN A 3 15.37 -4.26 34.71
N ASP A 4 16.01 -5.24 35.35
CA ASP A 4 15.93 -6.68 35.08
C ASP A 4 14.57 -7.33 35.42
N ASN A 5 13.49 -6.60 35.42
CA ASN A 5 12.16 -7.16 35.30
C ASN A 5 11.91 -7.40 33.79
N GLU A 6 12.22 -8.60 33.32
CA GLU A 6 11.52 -9.19 32.17
C GLU A 6 10.01 -9.24 32.52
N GLU A 7 9.31 -8.10 32.39
CA GLU A 7 7.87 -8.14 32.21
C GLU A 7 7.65 -8.99 30.96
N ALA A 8 7.28 -10.24 31.20
CA ALA A 8 7.02 -11.23 30.16
C ALA A 8 6.19 -10.56 29.08
N LEU A 9 6.69 -10.56 27.84
CA LEU A 9 6.00 -10.03 26.66
C LEU A 9 4.57 -10.58 26.68
N ASN A 10 3.60 -9.76 27.08
CA ASN A 10 2.21 -10.22 27.19
C ASN A 10 1.72 -10.58 25.79
N PRO A 11 1.46 -11.87 25.49
CA PRO A 11 1.10 -12.32 24.15
C PRO A 11 -0.15 -11.61 23.61
N LEU A 12 -1.10 -11.26 24.48
CA LEU A 12 -2.32 -10.55 24.08
C LEU A 12 -2.03 -9.15 23.56
N LEU A 13 -1.11 -8.40 24.21
CA LEU A 13 -0.71 -7.07 23.76
C LEU A 13 0.05 -7.12 22.42
N MET A 14 0.72 -8.22 22.15
CA MET A 14 1.45 -8.42 20.92
C MET A 14 0.54 -8.86 19.77
N MET A 15 -0.40 -9.77 20.03
CA MET A 15 -1.26 -10.35 19.01
C MET A 15 -2.48 -9.50 18.68
N GLY A 16 -2.99 -8.68 19.61
CA GLY A 16 -4.16 -7.83 19.39
C GLY A 16 -4.07 -6.95 18.12
N PRO A 17 -3.00 -6.15 17.96
CA PRO A 17 -2.80 -5.36 16.74
C PRO A 17 -2.67 -6.21 15.46
N VAL A 18 -2.06 -7.40 15.55
CA VAL A 18 -1.90 -8.32 14.42
C VAL A 18 -3.25 -8.90 13.99
N LEU A 19 -4.10 -9.27 14.94
CA LEU A 19 -5.45 -9.75 14.66
C LEU A 19 -6.31 -8.66 14.03
N LEU A 20 -6.20 -7.41 14.52
CA LEU A 20 -6.86 -6.27 13.90
C LEU A 20 -6.42 -6.07 12.45
N ALA A 21 -5.11 -6.15 12.20
CA ALA A 21 -4.57 -6.07 10.84
C ALA A 21 -5.06 -7.22 9.95
N ALA A 22 -5.10 -8.45 10.48
CA ALA A 22 -5.63 -9.60 9.77
C ALA A 22 -7.09 -9.39 9.35
N LEU A 23 -7.93 -8.87 10.26
CA LEU A 23 -9.34 -8.56 9.95
C LEU A 23 -9.47 -7.48 8.87
N LEU A 24 -8.70 -6.38 8.99
CA LEU A 24 -8.73 -5.28 8.01
C LEU A 24 -8.29 -5.75 6.62
N PHE A 25 -7.19 -6.49 6.53
CA PHE A 25 -6.62 -6.90 5.24
C PHE A 25 -7.48 -7.98 4.59
N SER A 26 -7.96 -8.97 5.36
CA SER A 26 -8.86 -10.00 4.85
C SER A 26 -10.18 -9.43 4.35
N TRP A 27 -10.70 -8.36 4.97
CA TRP A 27 -11.91 -7.70 4.50
C TRP A 27 -11.78 -7.20 3.06
N SER A 28 -10.66 -6.56 2.71
CA SER A 28 -10.41 -6.08 1.34
C SER A 28 -10.29 -7.21 0.32
N ILE A 29 -9.75 -8.37 0.71
CA ILE A 29 -9.51 -9.49 -0.20
C ILE A 29 -10.79 -9.93 -0.89
N PHE A 30 -11.89 -10.01 -0.13
CA PHE A 30 -13.14 -10.61 -0.61
C PHE A 30 -14.12 -9.61 -1.25
N HIS A 31 -13.84 -8.30 -1.17
CA HIS A 31 -14.81 -7.29 -1.57
C HIS A 31 -14.44 -6.50 -2.82
N SER A 32 -13.23 -6.66 -3.34
CA SER A 32 -12.78 -5.88 -4.50
C SER A 32 -12.15 -6.75 -5.57
N ASP A 33 -12.49 -6.48 -6.84
CA ASP A 33 -11.76 -6.98 -7.99
C ASP A 33 -10.36 -6.35 -8.08
N LEU A 34 -9.47 -6.90 -8.92
CA LEU A 34 -8.13 -6.35 -9.07
C LEU A 34 -8.17 -4.96 -9.70
N SER A 35 -7.54 -4.02 -9.03
CA SER A 35 -7.22 -2.74 -9.64
C SER A 35 -6.16 -2.91 -10.74
N LYS A 36 -6.09 -1.96 -11.68
CA LYS A 36 -5.04 -1.92 -12.72
C LYS A 36 -3.62 -2.13 -12.14
N ARG A 37 -3.37 -1.59 -10.93
CA ARG A 37 -2.05 -1.69 -10.29
C ARG A 37 -1.78 -3.08 -9.73
N GLU A 38 -2.78 -3.80 -9.25
CA GLU A 38 -2.66 -5.19 -8.81
C GLU A 38 -2.51 -6.13 -10.00
N ALA A 39 -3.36 -5.98 -10.99
CA ALA A 39 -3.32 -6.78 -12.21
C ALA A 39 -1.94 -6.70 -12.92
N ARG A 40 -1.32 -5.51 -12.86
CA ARG A 40 0.04 -5.32 -13.36
C ARG A 40 1.09 -6.17 -12.63
N GLU A 41 0.85 -6.51 -11.37
CA GLU A 41 1.70 -7.46 -10.63
C GLU A 41 1.20 -8.91 -10.83
N GLY A 42 -0.09 -9.12 -11.10
CA GLY A 42 -0.70 -10.43 -11.33
C GLY A 42 -0.34 -11.06 -12.66
N VAL A 43 -0.34 -10.28 -13.76
CA VAL A 43 -0.03 -10.81 -15.12
C VAL A 43 1.30 -11.56 -15.19
N PRO A 44 2.43 -11.08 -14.61
CA PRO A 44 3.66 -11.86 -14.58
C PRO A 44 3.54 -13.18 -13.81
N ILE A 45 2.70 -13.23 -12.78
CA ILE A 45 2.48 -14.46 -12.00
C ILE A 45 1.68 -15.47 -12.82
N VAL A 46 0.65 -15.02 -13.56
CA VAL A 46 -0.08 -15.85 -14.54
C VAL A 46 0.89 -16.44 -15.57
N ASN A 47 1.75 -15.62 -16.16
CA ASN A 47 2.76 -16.09 -17.12
C ASN A 47 3.71 -17.11 -16.51
N MET A 48 4.20 -16.90 -15.29
CA MET A 48 5.04 -17.86 -14.58
C MET A 48 4.32 -19.16 -14.28
N MET A 49 3.01 -19.12 -13.98
CA MET A 49 2.18 -20.30 -13.75
C MET A 49 2.06 -21.16 -15.02
N HIS A 50 2.03 -20.54 -16.18
CA HIS A 50 2.01 -21.19 -17.51
C HIS A 50 3.41 -21.56 -18.05
N GLY A 51 4.43 -21.62 -17.19
CA GLY A 51 5.79 -22.03 -17.57
C GLY A 51 6.69 -20.89 -18.03
N GLY A 52 6.30 -19.64 -17.80
CA GLY A 52 7.15 -18.46 -18.07
C GLY A 52 8.39 -18.39 -17.18
N ASN A 53 9.32 -17.51 -17.54
CA ASN A 53 10.62 -17.39 -16.88
C ASN A 53 10.48 -16.89 -15.43
N LEU A 54 11.10 -17.59 -14.48
CA LEU A 54 11.06 -17.27 -13.05
C LEU A 54 11.95 -16.08 -12.66
N TRP A 55 13.04 -15.87 -13.38
CA TRP A 55 14.00 -14.80 -13.10
C TRP A 55 13.63 -13.48 -13.75
N LEU A 56 12.86 -13.55 -14.85
CA LEU A 56 12.46 -12.43 -15.69
C LEU A 56 10.92 -12.33 -15.71
N PRO A 57 10.30 -11.67 -14.74
CA PRO A 57 8.86 -11.45 -14.77
C PRO A 57 8.45 -10.70 -16.04
N GLN A 58 7.46 -11.21 -16.78
CA GLN A 58 7.02 -10.68 -18.07
C GLN A 58 5.53 -10.31 -18.03
N ILE A 59 5.19 -9.19 -18.69
CA ILE A 59 3.78 -8.81 -18.89
C ILE A 59 3.20 -9.51 -20.12
N ASN A 60 4.05 -9.66 -21.16
CA ASN A 60 3.79 -10.44 -22.35
C ASN A 60 5.12 -10.93 -22.90
N SER A 61 5.11 -11.71 -23.98
CA SER A 61 6.33 -12.30 -24.59
C SER A 61 7.43 -11.28 -24.95
N GLN A 62 7.11 -9.99 -25.03
CA GLN A 62 8.04 -8.94 -25.47
C GLN A 62 8.33 -7.87 -24.39
N GLN A 63 7.60 -7.86 -23.27
CA GLN A 63 7.72 -6.79 -22.27
C GLN A 63 8.12 -7.35 -20.92
N LEU A 64 9.38 -7.14 -20.55
CA LEU A 64 9.90 -7.45 -19.22
C LEU A 64 9.31 -6.52 -18.15
N ARG A 65 9.13 -7.07 -16.98
CA ARG A 65 8.78 -6.30 -15.79
C ARG A 65 10.03 -5.69 -15.18
N THR A 66 9.96 -4.40 -14.85
CA THR A 66 11.11 -3.62 -14.36
C THR A 66 11.43 -3.84 -12.87
N LYS A 67 10.74 -4.75 -12.20
CA LYS A 67 10.92 -5.05 -10.77
C LYS A 67 11.59 -6.39 -10.57
N PRO A 68 12.44 -6.54 -9.52
CA PRO A 68 13.05 -7.81 -9.17
C PRO A 68 11.99 -8.88 -8.83
N PRO A 69 12.35 -10.19 -8.83
CA PRO A 69 11.39 -11.27 -8.92
C PRO A 69 10.72 -11.68 -7.60
N LEU A 70 11.19 -11.24 -6.44
CA LEU A 70 10.80 -11.84 -5.15
C LEU A 70 9.29 -11.80 -4.88
N PHE A 71 8.62 -10.68 -5.19
CA PHE A 71 7.17 -10.57 -5.01
C PHE A 71 6.42 -11.57 -5.89
N TYR A 72 6.88 -11.75 -7.12
CA TYR A 72 6.27 -12.68 -8.08
C TYR A 72 6.48 -14.14 -7.67
N TRP A 73 7.64 -14.47 -7.07
CA TRP A 73 7.87 -15.81 -6.50
C TRP A 73 6.92 -16.13 -5.35
N PHE A 74 6.68 -15.18 -4.44
CA PHE A 74 5.70 -15.38 -3.37
C PHE A 74 4.27 -15.47 -3.92
N GLY A 75 3.91 -14.66 -4.92
CA GLY A 75 2.63 -14.76 -5.60
C GLY A 75 2.45 -16.08 -6.34
N LEU A 76 3.48 -16.59 -7.01
CA LEU A 76 3.47 -17.89 -7.64
C LEU A 76 3.32 -19.02 -6.62
N LEU A 77 4.03 -18.92 -5.49
CA LEU A 77 3.95 -19.92 -4.41
C LEU A 77 2.54 -19.96 -3.82
N SER A 78 1.96 -18.81 -3.48
CA SER A 78 0.58 -18.75 -2.96
C SER A 78 -0.43 -19.28 -3.98
N SER A 79 -0.26 -18.96 -5.27
CA SER A 79 -1.12 -19.46 -6.35
C SER A 79 -1.02 -20.98 -6.52
N LYS A 80 0.18 -21.56 -6.40
CA LYS A 80 0.36 -23.03 -6.44
C LYS A 80 -0.28 -23.71 -5.24
N ILE A 81 -0.17 -23.13 -4.05
CA ILE A 81 -0.77 -23.69 -2.83
C ILE A 81 -2.30 -23.65 -2.90
N LEU A 82 -2.89 -22.60 -3.45
CA LEU A 82 -4.34 -22.43 -3.57
C LEU A 82 -4.95 -23.05 -4.84
N GLY A 83 -4.13 -23.63 -5.72
CA GLY A 83 -4.59 -24.33 -6.92
C GLY A 83 -4.86 -23.44 -8.14
N GLY A 84 -4.57 -22.13 -8.08
CA GLY A 84 -4.75 -21.21 -9.20
C GLY A 84 -4.34 -19.78 -8.91
N VAL A 85 -4.28 -18.97 -9.97
CA VAL A 85 -4.02 -17.53 -9.86
C VAL A 85 -5.35 -16.79 -9.80
N ASP A 86 -5.71 -16.31 -8.62
CA ASP A 86 -6.90 -15.51 -8.37
C ASP A 86 -6.58 -14.28 -7.50
N GLU A 87 -7.57 -13.46 -7.21
CA GLU A 87 -7.42 -12.25 -6.41
C GLU A 87 -6.87 -12.57 -5.01
N VAL A 88 -7.30 -13.68 -4.43
CA VAL A 88 -6.89 -14.12 -3.08
C VAL A 88 -5.42 -14.50 -3.09
N SER A 89 -5.03 -15.40 -4.01
CA SER A 89 -3.65 -15.91 -4.11
C SER A 89 -2.64 -14.78 -4.36
N LEU A 90 -3.01 -13.78 -5.17
CA LEU A 90 -2.15 -12.62 -5.46
C LEU A 90 -1.98 -11.68 -4.26
N ARG A 91 -2.98 -11.59 -3.37
CA ARG A 91 -2.98 -10.68 -2.22
C ARG A 91 -2.31 -11.28 -0.98
N ILE A 92 -2.30 -12.60 -0.82
CA ILE A 92 -1.70 -13.29 0.33
C ILE A 92 -0.27 -12.81 0.65
N PRO A 93 0.67 -12.65 -0.28
CA PRO A 93 2.01 -12.15 0.04
C PRO A 93 2.00 -10.79 0.72
N SER A 94 1.13 -9.88 0.28
CA SER A 94 0.98 -8.55 0.89
C SER A 94 0.32 -8.61 2.27
N VAL A 95 -0.70 -9.45 2.44
CA VAL A 95 -1.39 -9.65 3.72
C VAL A 95 -0.43 -10.15 4.79
N LEU A 96 0.31 -11.22 4.48
CA LEU A 96 1.29 -11.79 5.42
C LEU A 96 2.41 -10.81 5.74
N ALA A 97 2.92 -10.08 4.74
CA ALA A 97 3.92 -9.04 4.92
C ALA A 97 3.40 -7.88 5.77
N GLY A 98 2.14 -7.47 5.57
CA GLY A 98 1.48 -6.44 6.37
C GLY A 98 1.31 -6.86 7.83
N MET A 99 0.77 -8.06 8.08
CA MET A 99 0.65 -8.62 9.43
C MET A 99 2.01 -8.74 10.11
N GLY A 100 3.02 -9.25 9.39
CA GLY A 100 4.39 -9.33 9.88
C GLY A 100 4.99 -7.95 10.19
N THR A 101 4.67 -6.92 9.40
CA THR A 101 5.11 -5.54 9.67
C THR A 101 4.46 -4.98 10.94
N VAL A 102 3.17 -5.22 11.17
CA VAL A 102 2.47 -4.84 12.41
C VAL A 102 3.09 -5.55 13.60
N PHE A 103 3.33 -6.87 13.51
CA PHE A 103 4.01 -7.65 14.54
C PHE A 103 5.39 -7.06 14.88
N LEU A 104 6.22 -6.82 13.85
CA LEU A 104 7.57 -6.26 14.02
C LEU A 104 7.56 -4.84 14.61
N THR A 105 6.58 -4.02 14.24
CA THR A 105 6.41 -2.66 14.79
C THR A 105 6.01 -2.73 16.25
N THR A 106 5.06 -3.61 16.60
CA THR A 106 4.66 -3.88 17.98
C THR A 106 5.84 -4.36 18.80
N PHE A 107 6.56 -5.37 18.30
CA PHE A 107 7.76 -5.90 18.94
C PHE A 107 8.83 -4.82 19.16
N LEU A 108 9.12 -4.01 18.14
CA LEU A 108 10.11 -2.93 18.24
C LEU A 108 9.74 -1.93 19.33
N GLY A 109 8.47 -1.48 19.37
CA GLY A 109 8.00 -0.56 20.40
C GLY A 109 8.07 -1.16 21.81
N MET A 110 7.77 -2.47 21.96
CA MET A 110 7.92 -3.19 23.23
C MET A 110 9.38 -3.25 23.68
N ARG A 111 10.28 -3.58 22.77
CA ARG A 111 11.71 -3.71 23.05
C ARG A 111 12.40 -2.38 23.30
N GLN A 112 11.95 -1.32 22.67
CA GLN A 112 12.53 0.02 22.80
C GLN A 112 12.04 0.77 24.04
N PHE A 113 10.78 0.56 24.43
CA PHE A 113 10.12 1.38 25.45
C PHE A 113 9.34 0.54 26.46
N SER A 114 8.16 0.03 26.09
CA SER A 114 7.31 -0.78 26.99
C SER A 114 6.28 -1.60 26.21
N PRO A 115 5.70 -2.66 26.83
CA PRO A 115 4.63 -3.46 26.21
C PRO A 115 3.44 -2.63 25.73
N VAL A 116 3.05 -1.62 26.49
CA VAL A 116 1.96 -0.71 26.15
C VAL A 116 2.28 0.12 24.91
N ILE A 117 3.49 0.71 24.86
CA ILE A 117 3.93 1.52 23.70
C ILE A 117 4.01 0.65 22.45
N GLY A 118 4.48 -0.59 22.58
CA GLY A 118 4.48 -1.52 21.45
C GLY A 118 3.07 -1.83 20.93
N CYS A 119 2.12 -2.13 21.82
CA CYS A 119 0.72 -2.36 21.46
C CYS A 119 0.12 -1.13 20.76
N LEU A 120 0.32 0.07 21.29
CA LEU A 120 -0.12 1.32 20.66
C LEU A 120 0.49 1.50 19.27
N ALA A 121 1.79 1.25 19.10
CA ALA A 121 2.46 1.37 17.81
C ALA A 121 1.86 0.40 16.77
N GLY A 122 1.57 -0.84 17.19
CA GLY A 122 0.89 -1.82 16.36
C GLY A 122 -0.53 -1.42 15.96
N LEU A 123 -1.33 -0.88 16.88
CA LEU A 123 -2.67 -0.36 16.60
C LEU A 123 -2.61 0.83 15.63
N ILE A 124 -1.69 1.75 15.85
CA ILE A 124 -1.51 2.93 15.01
C ILE A 124 -1.18 2.52 13.57
N ILE A 125 -0.15 1.66 13.37
CA ILE A 125 0.22 1.27 12.01
C ILE A 125 -0.88 0.46 11.32
N ALA A 126 -1.53 -0.47 12.02
CA ALA A 126 -2.61 -1.30 11.45
C ALA A 126 -3.77 -0.45 10.93
N THR A 127 -4.04 0.70 11.55
CA THR A 127 -5.15 1.59 11.23
C THR A 127 -4.75 2.85 10.46
N CYS A 128 -3.47 2.98 10.04
CA CYS A 128 -3.07 3.98 9.03
C CYS A 128 -3.74 3.68 7.70
N TRP A 129 -4.47 4.64 7.13
CA TRP A 129 -5.29 4.44 5.93
C TRP A 129 -4.57 3.75 4.77
N ARG A 130 -3.42 4.29 4.35
CA ARG A 130 -2.67 3.70 3.23
C ARG A 130 -2.07 2.35 3.56
N PHE A 131 -1.64 2.14 4.80
CA PHE A 131 -1.07 0.86 5.22
C PHE A 131 -2.14 -0.22 5.22
N ALA A 132 -3.32 0.05 5.79
CA ALA A 132 -4.46 -0.85 5.77
C ALA A 132 -4.90 -1.18 4.33
N TYR A 133 -5.02 -0.16 3.47
CA TYR A 133 -5.34 -0.34 2.06
C TYR A 133 -4.33 -1.24 1.33
N LEU A 134 -3.04 -0.93 1.43
CA LEU A 134 -2.00 -1.69 0.73
C LEU A 134 -1.81 -3.10 1.32
N GLY A 135 -2.15 -3.31 2.59
CA GLY A 135 -2.12 -4.62 3.25
C GLY A 135 -3.10 -5.62 2.64
N GLY A 136 -4.28 -5.16 2.22
CA GLY A 136 -5.29 -6.01 1.58
C GLY A 136 -5.21 -6.09 0.06
N HIS A 137 -4.18 -5.51 -0.57
CA HIS A 137 -4.02 -5.46 -2.03
C HIS A 137 -2.69 -6.05 -2.48
N ALA A 138 -2.62 -6.60 -3.69
CA ALA A 138 -1.40 -7.18 -4.25
C ALA A 138 -0.36 -6.08 -4.56
N ARG A 139 0.52 -5.78 -3.58
CA ARG A 139 1.45 -4.65 -3.65
C ARG A 139 2.86 -5.02 -3.22
N ILE A 140 3.81 -4.82 -4.12
CA ILE A 140 5.26 -5.00 -3.87
C ILE A 140 5.71 -4.17 -2.65
N ASP A 141 5.13 -2.98 -2.48
CA ASP A 141 5.49 -2.03 -1.43
C ASP A 141 5.30 -2.60 -0.01
N MET A 142 4.31 -3.49 0.20
CA MET A 142 4.06 -4.10 1.50
C MET A 142 5.16 -5.11 1.86
N LEU A 143 5.51 -6.00 0.93
CA LEU A 143 6.61 -6.96 1.12
C LEU A 143 7.95 -6.26 1.34
N PHE A 144 8.20 -5.19 0.59
CA PHE A 144 9.36 -4.33 0.76
C PHE A 144 9.42 -3.72 2.18
N THR A 145 8.29 -3.18 2.66
CA THR A 145 8.19 -2.59 4.00
C THR A 145 8.45 -3.61 5.10
N PHE A 146 7.95 -4.83 4.94
CA PHE A 146 8.21 -5.93 5.87
C PHE A 146 9.71 -6.21 6.02
N PHE A 147 10.42 -6.40 4.92
CA PHE A 147 11.85 -6.72 4.98
C PHE A 147 12.69 -5.55 5.50
N ILE A 148 12.34 -4.31 5.17
CA ILE A 148 12.99 -3.12 5.75
C ILE A 148 12.75 -3.06 7.26
N THR A 149 11.52 -3.30 7.72
CA THR A 149 11.21 -3.30 9.15
C THR A 149 11.93 -4.42 9.89
N LEU A 150 12.00 -5.62 9.30
CA LEU A 150 12.75 -6.75 9.86
C LEU A 150 14.24 -6.44 9.98
N ALA A 151 14.84 -5.79 8.98
CA ALA A 151 16.22 -5.35 9.03
C ALA A 151 16.45 -4.34 10.19
N PHE A 152 15.56 -3.35 10.35
CA PHE A 152 15.69 -2.39 11.46
C PHE A 152 15.47 -3.02 12.84
N VAL A 153 14.54 -3.96 12.97
CA VAL A 153 14.36 -4.72 14.21
C VAL A 153 15.63 -5.52 14.55
N ALA A 154 16.19 -6.24 13.58
CA ALA A 154 17.43 -7.00 13.79
C ALA A 154 18.62 -6.08 14.16
N LEU A 155 18.74 -4.93 13.50
CA LEU A 155 19.76 -3.92 13.79
C LEU A 155 19.57 -3.28 15.17
N TRP A 156 18.31 -3.03 15.58
CA TRP A 156 18.02 -2.54 16.93
C TRP A 156 18.42 -3.56 18.00
N GLU A 157 18.03 -4.82 17.85
CA GLU A 157 18.39 -5.89 18.78
C GLU A 157 19.92 -6.04 18.92
N LEU A 158 20.70 -5.78 17.85
CA LEU A 158 22.16 -5.74 17.91
C LEU A 158 22.71 -4.58 18.75
N THR A 159 21.95 -3.51 18.96
CA THR A 159 22.37 -2.41 19.85
C THR A 159 22.21 -2.76 21.32
N CYS A 160 21.30 -3.69 21.63
CA CYS A 160 20.90 -4.02 23.01
C CYS A 160 21.60 -5.28 23.55
N ARG A 161 22.20 -6.11 22.69
CA ARG A 161 22.75 -7.41 23.07
C ARG A 161 24.27 -7.45 22.98
N ASP A 162 24.87 -8.12 23.93
CA ASP A 162 26.29 -8.44 23.90
C ASP A 162 26.67 -9.46 22.83
N LYS A 163 27.96 -9.60 22.52
CA LYS A 163 28.64 -10.24 21.39
C LYS A 163 28.14 -11.61 20.90
N LYS A 164 27.23 -12.31 21.59
CA LYS A 164 26.80 -13.70 21.29
C LYS A 164 25.70 -13.84 20.21
N THR A 165 25.17 -12.75 19.64
CA THR A 165 24.03 -12.81 18.70
C THR A 165 24.47 -12.65 17.24
N SER A 166 25.36 -13.54 16.78
CA SER A 166 25.85 -13.51 15.38
C SER A 166 24.73 -13.63 14.34
N TRP A 167 23.67 -14.39 14.62
CA TRP A 167 22.54 -14.60 13.72
C TRP A 167 21.78 -13.32 13.35
N LEU A 168 21.73 -12.32 14.24
CA LEU A 168 21.07 -11.04 13.94
C LEU A 168 21.81 -10.24 12.85
N LYS A 169 23.14 -10.41 12.72
CA LYS A 169 23.92 -9.82 11.64
C LYS A 169 23.53 -10.40 10.30
N TRP A 170 23.39 -11.75 10.26
CA TRP A 170 22.90 -12.45 9.08
C TRP A 170 21.46 -12.08 8.75
N LEU A 171 20.57 -12.05 9.75
CA LEU A 171 19.19 -11.67 9.58
C LEU A 171 19.06 -10.26 9.00
N SER A 172 19.82 -9.28 9.51
CA SER A 172 19.79 -7.90 8.98
C SER A 172 20.25 -7.83 7.53
N GLY A 173 21.37 -8.49 7.19
CA GLY A 173 21.89 -8.52 5.82
C GLY A 173 20.97 -9.26 4.84
N ILE A 174 20.45 -10.43 5.22
CA ILE A 174 19.49 -11.19 4.40
C ILE A 174 18.20 -10.38 4.18
N SER A 175 17.67 -9.74 5.24
CA SER A 175 16.46 -8.90 5.11
C SER A 175 16.66 -7.75 4.13
N ILE A 176 17.82 -7.08 4.17
CA ILE A 176 18.18 -6.03 3.20
C ILE A 176 18.29 -6.63 1.79
N GLY A 177 18.91 -7.80 1.63
CA GLY A 177 18.99 -8.51 0.34
C GLY A 177 17.62 -8.85 -0.23
N LEU A 178 16.69 -9.36 0.60
CA LEU A 178 15.31 -9.63 0.22
C LEU A 178 14.56 -8.33 -0.13
N ALA A 179 14.81 -7.23 0.57
CA ALA A 179 14.26 -5.92 0.19
C ALA A 179 14.78 -5.46 -1.18
N VAL A 180 16.06 -5.70 -1.50
CA VAL A 180 16.64 -5.43 -2.83
C VAL A 180 15.95 -6.29 -3.89
N LEU A 181 15.78 -7.59 -3.65
CA LEU A 181 15.06 -8.50 -4.57
C LEU A 181 13.57 -8.20 -4.69
N THR A 182 13.03 -7.34 -3.83
CA THR A 182 11.63 -6.88 -3.91
C THR A 182 11.50 -5.60 -4.74
N LYS A 183 12.36 -4.61 -4.52
CA LYS A 183 12.16 -3.26 -5.10
C LYS A 183 13.42 -2.61 -5.69
N GLY A 184 14.54 -3.32 -5.67
CA GLY A 184 15.82 -2.86 -6.21
C GLY A 184 16.65 -2.02 -5.24
N PRO A 185 17.53 -1.11 -5.73
CA PRO A 185 18.57 -0.46 -4.95
C PRO A 185 18.10 0.32 -3.71
N LEU A 186 16.85 0.79 -3.70
CA LEU A 186 16.27 1.48 -2.54
C LEU A 186 16.27 0.59 -1.30
N GLY A 187 16.11 -0.74 -1.46
CA GLY A 187 16.15 -1.72 -0.38
C GLY A 187 17.49 -1.77 0.34
N TRP A 188 18.55 -1.34 -0.32
CA TRP A 188 19.90 -1.29 0.23
C TRP A 188 20.27 0.11 0.70
N LEU A 189 20.09 1.12 -0.14
CA LEU A 189 20.51 2.50 0.13
C LEU A 189 19.84 3.08 1.38
N TYR A 190 18.54 2.85 1.55
CA TYR A 190 17.81 3.42 2.69
C TYR A 190 18.31 2.88 4.05
N PRO A 191 18.33 1.56 4.31
CA PRO A 191 18.81 1.05 5.59
C PRO A 191 20.28 1.41 5.87
N LEU A 192 21.13 1.37 4.84
CA LEU A 192 22.54 1.71 4.99
C LEU A 192 22.73 3.17 5.40
N LEU A 193 22.02 4.09 4.75
CA LEU A 193 22.12 5.52 5.07
C LEU A 193 21.57 5.79 6.47
N ALA A 194 20.43 5.22 6.82
CA ALA A 194 19.84 5.39 8.14
C ALA A 194 20.75 4.86 9.26
N ILE A 195 21.32 3.66 9.09
CA ILE A 195 22.18 3.06 10.10
C ILE A 195 23.56 3.74 10.17
N PHE A 196 24.06 4.25 9.04
CA PHE A 196 25.27 5.07 9.02
C PHE A 196 25.08 6.32 9.86
N ILE A 197 24.00 7.09 9.66
CA ILE A 197 23.69 8.28 10.44
C ILE A 197 23.50 7.91 11.91
N PHE A 198 22.77 6.84 12.22
CA PHE A 198 22.56 6.38 13.59
C PHE A 198 23.87 6.00 14.29
N SER A 199 24.79 5.34 13.60
CA SER A 199 26.10 4.97 14.16
C SER A 199 26.98 6.17 14.52
N ARG A 200 26.77 7.31 13.87
CA ARG A 200 27.46 8.57 14.23
C ARG A 200 26.87 9.19 15.49
N VAL A 201 25.59 8.95 15.76
CA VAL A 201 24.88 9.41 16.96
C VAL A 201 25.15 8.48 18.15
N ASN A 202 25.13 7.16 17.92
CA ASN A 202 25.42 6.12 18.91
C ASN A 202 26.76 5.45 18.60
N LYS A 203 27.83 6.03 19.14
CA LYS A 203 29.22 5.56 18.91
C LYS A 203 29.51 4.16 19.46
N ASN A 204 28.69 3.69 20.40
CA ASN A 204 28.82 2.35 20.98
C ASN A 204 28.28 1.26 20.06
N PHE A 205 27.48 1.61 19.07
CA PHE A 205 26.91 0.66 18.13
C PHE A 205 27.92 0.27 17.04
N LYS A 206 28.31 -1.00 17.04
CA LYS A 206 29.20 -1.59 16.02
C LYS A 206 28.36 -2.12 14.84
N VAL A 207 28.35 -1.36 13.75
CA VAL A 207 27.60 -1.74 12.54
C VAL A 207 28.23 -2.97 11.88
N PRO A 208 27.45 -4.02 11.55
CA PRO A 208 27.96 -5.22 10.87
C PRO A 208 28.11 -5.01 9.36
N TRP A 209 28.93 -4.03 8.94
CA TRP A 209 29.06 -3.58 7.55
C TRP A 209 29.25 -4.73 6.56
N GLY A 210 30.07 -5.74 6.89
CA GLY A 210 30.28 -6.89 6.02
C GLY A 210 28.97 -7.59 5.64
N HIS A 211 28.09 -7.86 6.61
CA HIS A 211 26.81 -8.52 6.35
C HIS A 211 25.83 -7.60 5.59
N LEU A 212 25.84 -6.29 5.90
CA LEU A 212 24.94 -5.32 5.25
C LEU A 212 25.37 -4.98 3.82
N LEU A 213 26.62 -5.18 3.46
CA LEU A 213 27.15 -4.92 2.11
C LEU A 213 27.16 -6.17 1.25
N PHE A 214 27.82 -7.25 1.71
CA PHE A 214 28.10 -8.41 0.85
C PHE A 214 26.90 -9.33 0.65
N LEU A 215 26.01 -9.51 1.65
CA LEU A 215 24.84 -10.35 1.49
C LEU A 215 23.85 -9.79 0.46
N PRO A 216 23.43 -8.51 0.56
CA PRO A 216 22.54 -7.93 -0.44
C PRO A 216 23.17 -7.88 -1.85
N LEU A 217 24.47 -7.58 -1.95
CA LEU A 217 25.20 -7.60 -3.23
C LEU A 217 25.24 -9.00 -3.83
N GLY A 218 25.52 -10.04 -3.03
CA GLY A 218 25.51 -11.41 -3.49
C GLY A 218 24.13 -11.85 -4.00
N MET A 219 23.08 -11.56 -3.23
CA MET A 219 21.70 -11.90 -3.62
C MET A 219 21.25 -11.15 -4.88
N ALA A 220 21.52 -9.86 -4.98
CA ALA A 220 21.25 -9.07 -6.18
C ALA A 220 22.09 -9.51 -7.36
N GLY A 221 23.37 -9.82 -7.14
CA GLY A 221 24.31 -10.31 -8.16
C GLY A 221 23.85 -11.62 -8.78
N LEU A 222 23.40 -12.57 -7.96
CA LEU A 222 22.82 -13.83 -8.47
C LEU A 222 21.64 -13.57 -9.40
N TRP A 223 20.68 -12.72 -8.99
CA TRP A 223 19.55 -12.35 -9.85
C TRP A 223 20.01 -11.67 -11.15
N LEU A 224 20.98 -10.76 -11.07
CA LEU A 224 21.51 -10.08 -12.27
C LEU A 224 22.19 -11.07 -13.22
N VAL A 225 22.94 -12.04 -12.71
CA VAL A 225 23.60 -13.07 -13.53
C VAL A 225 22.56 -13.92 -14.25
N PHE A 226 21.58 -14.48 -13.54
CA PHE A 226 20.52 -15.28 -14.17
C PHE A 226 19.66 -14.45 -15.12
N GLY A 227 19.37 -13.20 -14.77
CA GLY A 227 18.64 -12.28 -15.65
C GLY A 227 19.39 -11.97 -16.95
N LEU A 228 20.72 -11.85 -16.90
CA LEU A 228 21.57 -11.65 -18.09
C LEU A 228 21.68 -12.91 -18.96
N ILE A 229 21.76 -14.09 -18.33
CA ILE A 229 21.79 -15.37 -19.05
C ILE A 229 20.49 -15.56 -19.84
N ASP A 230 19.34 -15.33 -19.20
CA ASP A 230 18.04 -15.60 -19.81
C ASP A 230 17.51 -14.45 -20.69
N GLY A 231 17.81 -13.19 -20.36
CA GLY A 231 17.23 -12.00 -21.00
C GLY A 231 18.21 -11.19 -21.86
N GLY A 232 19.50 -11.48 -21.79
CA GLY A 232 20.53 -10.88 -22.63
C GLY A 232 20.47 -9.34 -22.69
N LYS A 233 20.43 -8.82 -23.92
CA LYS A 233 20.39 -7.35 -24.18
C LYS A 233 19.13 -6.67 -23.66
N ASP A 234 17.97 -7.31 -23.71
CA ASP A 234 16.70 -6.72 -23.27
C ASP A 234 16.71 -6.50 -21.76
N PHE A 235 17.21 -7.46 -21.00
CA PHE A 235 17.38 -7.33 -19.55
C PHE A 235 18.42 -6.25 -19.21
N SER A 236 19.57 -6.23 -19.86
CA SER A 236 20.60 -5.22 -19.67
C SER A 236 20.05 -3.80 -19.91
N THR A 237 19.32 -3.62 -21.01
CA THR A 237 18.67 -2.33 -21.35
C THR A 237 17.66 -1.93 -20.29
N MET A 238 16.83 -2.87 -19.82
CA MET A 238 15.85 -2.64 -18.76
C MET A 238 16.53 -2.20 -17.45
N ILE A 239 17.59 -2.90 -17.02
CA ILE A 239 18.34 -2.54 -15.79
C ILE A 239 18.97 -1.16 -15.92
N HIS A 240 19.58 -0.86 -17.06
CA HIS A 240 20.17 0.45 -17.31
C HIS A 240 19.12 1.58 -17.24
N GLN A 241 17.95 1.39 -17.85
CA GLN A 241 16.85 2.37 -17.79
C GLN A 241 16.28 2.54 -16.39
N GLU A 242 16.12 1.45 -15.63
CA GLU A 242 15.56 1.48 -14.27
C GLU A 242 16.54 2.04 -13.21
N THR A 243 17.83 1.93 -13.42
CA THR A 243 18.86 2.40 -12.49
C THR A 243 19.38 3.78 -12.91
N ILE A 244 20.20 3.82 -13.94
CA ILE A 244 20.88 5.04 -14.41
C ILE A 244 19.87 6.01 -15.06
N GLY A 245 18.98 5.51 -15.91
CA GLY A 245 18.00 6.34 -16.61
C GLY A 245 17.04 7.09 -15.66
N ARG A 246 16.71 6.52 -14.52
CA ARG A 246 15.89 7.21 -13.50
C ARG A 246 16.65 8.29 -12.73
N VAL A 247 17.93 8.10 -12.50
CA VAL A 247 18.77 9.08 -11.77
C VAL A 247 19.15 10.23 -12.69
N SER A 248 19.54 9.95 -13.93
CA SER A 248 19.95 10.95 -14.91
C SER A 248 18.80 11.77 -15.50
N GLY A 249 17.55 11.33 -15.33
CA GLY A 249 16.39 11.99 -15.94
C GLY A 249 16.31 11.85 -17.46
N ILE A 250 17.21 11.05 -18.08
CA ILE A 250 17.29 10.79 -19.53
C ILE A 250 16.33 9.66 -19.94
N ALA A 251 15.77 8.91 -18.99
CA ALA A 251 14.85 7.85 -19.31
C ALA A 251 13.62 8.37 -20.07
N THR A 252 13.34 7.77 -21.20
CA THR A 252 12.11 7.91 -22.01
C THR A 252 10.83 7.55 -21.26
N ILE A 253 10.95 7.03 -20.03
CA ILE A 253 9.85 6.77 -19.11
C ILE A 253 9.35 8.12 -18.62
N GLN A 254 8.07 8.43 -18.85
CA GLN A 254 7.41 9.61 -18.30
C GLN A 254 7.60 9.65 -16.78
N ILE A 255 8.66 10.30 -16.33
CA ILE A 255 8.89 10.57 -14.91
C ILE A 255 7.92 11.70 -14.57
N HIS A 256 6.84 11.39 -13.86
CA HIS A 256 5.98 12.41 -13.30
C HIS A 256 6.78 13.21 -12.27
N ARG A 257 7.43 14.27 -12.73
CA ARG A 257 8.18 15.18 -11.86
C ARG A 257 7.22 15.81 -10.87
N LYS A 258 7.49 15.63 -9.58
CA LYS A 258 6.70 16.19 -8.49
C LYS A 258 7.58 17.11 -7.65
N PRO A 259 7.01 18.20 -7.08
CA PRO A 259 7.76 19.16 -6.28
C PRO A 259 8.38 18.51 -5.03
N PHE A 260 9.37 19.17 -4.43
CA PHE A 260 10.10 18.69 -3.26
C PHE A 260 9.14 18.33 -2.11
N PHE A 261 8.15 19.16 -1.84
CA PHE A 261 7.17 19.00 -0.74
C PHE A 261 6.03 18.03 -1.04
N TYR A 262 6.04 17.34 -2.19
CA TYR A 262 5.01 16.36 -2.57
C TYR A 262 4.68 15.33 -1.50
N TYR A 263 5.67 14.92 -0.71
CA TYR A 263 5.47 13.89 0.31
C TYR A 263 4.74 14.38 1.56
N ILE A 264 4.66 15.68 1.82
CA ILE A 264 3.91 16.21 2.98
C ILE A 264 2.43 15.82 2.90
N PRO A 265 1.66 16.18 1.85
CA PRO A 265 0.27 15.76 1.74
C PRO A 265 0.13 14.23 1.63
N GLN A 266 1.13 13.53 1.09
CA GLN A 266 1.10 12.06 1.00
C GLN A 266 1.21 11.38 2.37
N ILE A 267 1.99 11.91 3.30
CA ILE A 267 2.04 11.43 4.68
C ILE A 267 0.74 11.79 5.41
N LEU A 268 0.25 13.02 5.24
CA LEU A 268 -0.98 13.47 5.88
C LEU A 268 -2.15 12.56 5.52
N GLY A 269 -2.38 12.28 4.26
CA GLY A 269 -3.43 11.35 3.84
C GLY A 269 -3.14 9.88 4.13
N GLY A 270 -1.88 9.46 3.94
CA GLY A 270 -1.51 8.05 4.05
C GLY A 270 -1.45 7.52 5.48
N MET A 271 -0.99 8.32 6.43
CA MET A 271 -1.00 7.98 7.85
C MET A 271 -2.26 8.49 8.58
N ALA A 272 -3.26 9.02 7.85
CA ALA A 272 -4.51 9.41 8.48
C ALA A 272 -5.14 8.23 9.25
N PRO A 273 -5.79 8.49 10.40
CA PRO A 273 -5.97 9.78 11.07
C PRO A 273 -4.77 10.24 11.92
N TRP A 274 -3.75 9.41 12.09
CA TRP A 274 -2.61 9.60 13.00
C TRP A 274 -1.65 10.72 12.59
N SER A 275 -1.59 11.01 11.30
CA SER A 275 -0.71 12.03 10.73
C SER A 275 -0.88 13.42 11.32
N LEU A 276 -2.06 13.77 11.81
CA LEU A 276 -2.35 15.05 12.45
C LEU A 276 -1.56 15.24 13.76
N PHE A 277 -1.23 14.14 14.44
CA PHE A 277 -0.43 14.16 15.68
C PHE A 277 1.08 14.13 15.41
N LEU A 278 1.50 13.72 14.21
CA LEU A 278 2.91 13.47 13.89
C LEU A 278 3.81 14.73 14.07
N PRO A 279 3.42 15.94 13.64
CA PRO A 279 4.23 17.14 13.86
C PRO A 279 4.46 17.42 15.36
N PHE A 280 3.43 17.25 16.18
CA PHE A 280 3.50 17.44 17.63
C PHE A 280 4.36 16.36 18.30
N ALA A 281 4.24 15.11 17.86
CA ALA A 281 5.04 14.00 18.35
C ALA A 281 6.53 14.18 18.03
N ILE A 282 6.86 14.64 16.82
CA ILE A 282 8.24 14.96 16.42
C ILE A 282 8.76 16.14 17.24
N TRP A 283 8.01 17.23 17.34
CA TRP A 283 8.39 18.41 18.10
C TRP A 283 8.65 18.09 19.58
N HIS A 284 7.72 17.36 20.24
CA HIS A 284 7.90 16.88 21.60
C HIS A 284 9.14 16.02 21.75
N GLY A 285 9.36 15.09 20.81
CA GLY A 285 10.52 14.20 20.83
C GLY A 285 11.85 14.96 20.67
N VAL A 286 11.93 15.91 19.73
CA VAL A 286 13.13 16.76 19.56
C VAL A 286 13.41 17.57 20.82
N LYS A 287 12.39 18.08 21.49
CA LYS A 287 12.55 18.92 22.68
C LYS A 287 12.93 18.13 23.93
N HIS A 288 12.26 16.98 24.16
CA HIS A 288 12.33 16.25 25.43
C HIS A 288 13.06 14.90 25.34
N LEU A 289 13.18 14.31 24.14
CA LEU A 289 13.75 12.98 23.91
C LEU A 289 15.02 13.01 23.04
N ARG A 290 15.60 14.18 22.83
CA ARG A 290 16.79 14.33 21.98
C ARG A 290 18.02 13.54 22.48
N HIS A 291 18.03 13.05 23.71
CA HIS A 291 19.09 12.22 24.28
C HIS A 291 18.69 10.72 24.35
N ASP A 292 17.43 10.40 24.13
CA ASP A 292 16.90 9.04 24.15
C ASP A 292 17.32 8.28 22.87
N ILE A 293 18.09 7.22 23.03
CA ILE A 293 18.65 6.45 21.91
C ILE A 293 17.56 5.71 21.12
N PRO A 294 16.56 5.03 21.75
CA PRO A 294 15.43 4.44 21.07
C PRO A 294 14.67 5.44 20.20
N TRP A 295 14.34 6.61 20.73
CA TRP A 295 13.65 7.64 19.97
C TRP A 295 14.48 8.13 18.78
N LYS A 296 15.80 8.37 18.97
CA LYS A 296 16.72 8.78 17.89
C LYS A 296 16.76 7.75 16.77
N PHE A 297 16.77 6.46 17.10
CA PHE A 297 16.77 5.40 16.10
C PHE A 297 15.56 5.52 15.18
N CYS A 298 14.36 5.63 15.73
CA CYS A 298 13.14 5.80 14.97
C CYS A 298 13.10 7.12 14.18
N ALA A 299 13.53 8.23 14.80
CA ALA A 299 13.54 9.55 14.17
C ALA A 299 14.52 9.62 13.00
N ILE A 300 15.72 9.05 13.13
CA ILE A 300 16.72 9.00 12.06
C ILE A 300 16.22 8.14 10.90
N ALA A 301 15.68 6.95 11.18
CA ALA A 301 15.13 6.09 10.13
C ALA A 301 13.98 6.78 9.37
N LEU A 302 13.06 7.44 10.09
CA LEU A 302 11.96 8.19 9.47
C LEU A 302 12.49 9.35 8.63
N ALA A 303 13.33 10.22 9.21
CA ALA A 303 13.83 11.41 8.54
C ALA A 303 14.69 11.06 7.31
N THR A 304 15.56 10.04 7.42
CA THR A 304 16.44 9.61 6.34
C THR A 304 15.66 9.26 5.07
N LEU A 305 14.63 8.41 5.17
CA LEU A 305 13.86 8.03 3.98
C LEU A 305 13.04 9.20 3.44
N PHE A 306 12.42 9.99 4.33
CA PHE A 306 11.64 11.15 3.91
C PHE A 306 12.47 12.15 3.13
N ILE A 307 13.63 12.53 3.67
CA ILE A 307 14.56 13.47 3.04
C ILE A 307 15.10 12.87 1.74
N PHE A 308 15.59 11.62 1.79
CA PHE A 308 16.15 10.94 0.63
C PHE A 308 15.17 10.92 -0.54
N LEU A 309 13.92 10.49 -0.32
CA LEU A 309 12.91 10.42 -1.38
C LEU A 309 12.49 11.81 -1.88
N SER A 310 12.55 12.85 -1.03
CA SER A 310 12.17 14.22 -1.43
C SER A 310 13.09 14.82 -2.49
N PHE A 311 14.34 14.34 -2.59
CA PHE A 311 15.27 14.79 -3.63
C PHE A 311 15.05 14.09 -4.99
N PHE A 312 14.38 12.93 -5.04
CA PHE A 312 14.15 12.26 -6.32
C PHE A 312 12.97 12.88 -7.10
N PRO A 313 13.11 13.04 -8.43
CA PRO A 313 12.06 13.64 -9.25
C PRO A 313 10.81 12.75 -9.37
N GLY A 314 10.98 11.45 -9.53
CA GLY A 314 9.89 10.48 -9.67
C GLY A 314 9.30 10.05 -8.33
N LYS A 315 8.20 10.67 -7.90
CA LYS A 315 7.61 10.47 -6.58
C LYS A 315 6.26 9.72 -6.64
N ARG A 316 6.06 8.81 -5.67
CA ARG A 316 4.77 8.14 -5.42
C ARG A 316 4.53 8.04 -3.92
N GLY A 317 3.27 8.22 -3.49
CA GLY A 317 2.92 8.14 -2.07
C GLY A 317 3.25 6.80 -1.42
N ASP A 318 3.17 5.70 -2.18
CA ASP A 318 3.44 4.34 -1.69
C ASP A 318 4.93 4.12 -1.30
N TYR A 319 5.85 4.97 -1.80
CA TYR A 319 7.27 4.89 -1.44
C TYR A 319 7.55 5.26 0.02
N LEU A 320 6.61 5.96 0.67
CA LEU A 320 6.71 6.33 2.07
C LEU A 320 6.37 5.19 3.04
N LEU A 321 5.80 4.07 2.55
CA LEU A 321 5.30 3.02 3.41
C LEU A 321 6.34 2.50 4.45
N PRO A 322 7.64 2.35 4.12
CA PRO A 322 8.65 1.90 5.09
C PRO A 322 8.94 2.87 6.24
N LEU A 323 8.46 4.12 6.19
CA LEU A 323 8.60 5.01 7.35
C LEU A 323 7.47 4.80 8.38
N TYR A 324 6.34 4.20 8.01
CA TYR A 324 5.17 4.08 8.88
C TYR A 324 5.44 3.33 10.17
N PRO A 325 6.22 2.22 10.20
CA PRO A 325 6.61 1.57 11.44
C PRO A 325 7.28 2.50 12.44
N MET A 326 8.26 3.29 11.99
CA MET A 326 8.99 4.22 12.85
C MET A 326 8.13 5.40 13.28
N GLY A 327 7.29 5.92 12.38
CA GLY A 327 6.31 6.95 12.68
C GLY A 327 5.28 6.49 13.72
N ALA A 328 4.82 5.25 13.62
CA ALA A 328 3.88 4.66 14.58
C ALA A 328 4.49 4.52 15.99
N VAL A 329 5.77 4.11 16.10
CA VAL A 329 6.47 4.06 17.39
C VAL A 329 6.61 5.46 17.99
N ILE A 330 7.01 6.48 17.20
CA ILE A 330 7.11 7.87 17.66
C ILE A 330 5.76 8.38 18.17
N LEU A 331 4.69 8.12 17.45
CA LEU A 331 3.32 8.47 17.86
C LEU A 331 2.89 7.74 19.13
N ALA A 332 3.17 6.44 19.25
CA ALA A 332 2.85 5.66 20.43
C ALA A 332 3.53 6.20 21.69
N VAL A 333 4.82 6.59 21.59
CA VAL A 333 5.54 7.26 22.67
C VAL A 333 4.87 8.58 23.06
N PHE A 334 4.44 9.37 22.07
CA PHE A 334 3.74 10.63 22.33
C PHE A 334 2.41 10.42 23.05
N PHE A 335 1.58 9.47 22.59
CA PHE A 335 0.29 9.14 23.23
C PHE A 335 0.46 8.57 24.64
N SER A 336 1.49 7.78 24.89
CA SER A 336 1.74 7.19 26.21
C SER A 336 2.13 8.23 27.27
N ARG A 337 2.61 9.41 26.86
CA ARG A 337 3.03 10.51 27.75
C ARG A 337 1.95 11.57 27.96
N PHE A 338 0.74 11.34 27.42
CA PHE A 338 -0.37 12.26 27.60
C PHE A 338 -0.91 12.17 29.04
N ASP A 339 -0.61 13.18 29.84
CA ASP A 339 -1.05 13.34 31.22
C ASP A 339 -1.49 14.78 31.53
N LYS A 340 -1.86 15.02 32.78
CA LYS A 340 -2.38 16.33 33.24
C LYS A 340 -1.31 17.42 33.39
N THR A 341 -0.03 17.06 33.41
CA THR A 341 1.03 17.96 33.88
C THR A 341 1.69 18.76 32.76
N ASN A 342 1.75 18.22 31.53
CA ASN A 342 2.47 18.85 30.43
C ASN A 342 1.54 19.61 29.48
N SER A 343 1.59 20.97 29.52
CA SER A 343 0.74 21.84 28.68
C SER A 343 1.01 21.69 27.17
N GLU A 344 2.23 21.39 26.76
CA GLU A 344 2.61 21.26 25.36
C GLU A 344 2.01 19.98 24.74
N ILE A 345 2.07 18.87 25.49
CA ILE A 345 1.43 17.61 25.06
C ILE A 345 -0.07 17.80 24.99
N LYS A 346 -0.68 18.57 25.94
CA LYS A 346 -2.11 18.87 25.87
C LYS A 346 -2.49 19.51 24.54
N LEU A 347 -1.82 20.58 24.12
CA LEU A 347 -2.11 21.25 22.87
C LEU A 347 -1.99 20.31 21.66
N GLY A 348 -0.93 19.52 21.61
CA GLY A 348 -0.69 18.53 20.58
C GLY A 348 -1.69 17.37 20.55
N MET A 349 -2.42 17.14 21.64
CA MET A 349 -3.53 16.16 21.71
C MET A 349 -4.88 16.81 21.43
N TYR A 350 -5.15 18.00 21.98
CA TYR A 350 -6.44 18.68 21.80
C TYR A 350 -6.71 19.06 20.34
N ILE A 351 -5.78 19.74 19.67
CA ILE A 351 -6.00 20.24 18.31
C ILE A 351 -6.31 19.09 17.34
N PRO A 352 -5.45 18.05 17.17
CA PRO A 352 -5.75 16.96 16.25
C PRO A 352 -7.01 16.19 16.62
N THR A 353 -7.26 15.97 17.94
CA THR A 353 -8.44 15.24 18.39
C THR A 353 -9.72 16.01 18.06
N CYS A 354 -9.76 17.32 18.29
CA CYS A 354 -10.90 18.17 17.93
C CYS A 354 -11.14 18.19 16.41
N ILE A 355 -10.09 18.23 15.61
CA ILE A 355 -10.20 18.14 14.14
C ILE A 355 -10.82 16.79 13.74
N ILE A 356 -10.32 15.68 14.29
CA ILE A 356 -10.86 14.34 14.01
C ILE A 356 -12.31 14.25 14.43
N MET A 357 -12.67 14.73 15.64
CA MET A 357 -14.05 14.76 16.12
C MET A 357 -14.96 15.57 15.20
N GLY A 358 -14.51 16.76 14.77
CA GLY A 358 -15.24 17.60 13.82
C GLY A 358 -15.49 16.89 12.49
N LEU A 359 -14.46 16.25 11.92
CA LEU A 359 -14.57 15.47 10.69
C LEU A 359 -15.50 14.26 10.86
N MET A 360 -15.40 13.53 11.98
CA MET A 360 -16.29 12.41 12.30
C MET A 360 -17.75 12.85 12.39
N THR A 361 -18.00 13.96 13.08
CA THR A 361 -19.35 14.51 13.26
C THR A 361 -19.94 15.00 11.94
N LEU A 362 -19.15 15.71 11.12
CA LEU A 362 -19.57 16.16 9.80
C LEU A 362 -19.87 14.99 8.86
N LEU A 363 -19.02 13.98 8.83
CA LEU A 363 -19.24 12.77 8.01
C LEU A 363 -20.48 12.00 8.48
N SER A 364 -20.66 11.84 9.80
CA SER A 364 -21.84 11.22 10.38
C SER A 364 -23.12 11.98 10.02
N LEU A 365 -23.09 13.31 10.14
CA LEU A 365 -24.23 14.17 9.77
C LEU A 365 -24.53 14.06 8.27
N ALA A 366 -23.52 14.10 7.40
CA ALA A 366 -23.70 13.97 5.97
C ALA A 366 -24.33 12.60 5.60
N LEU A 367 -23.83 11.50 6.20
CA LEU A 367 -24.40 10.16 5.99
C LEU A 367 -25.84 10.05 6.51
N THR A 368 -26.14 10.66 7.66
CA THR A 368 -27.50 10.68 8.22
C THR A 368 -28.46 11.50 7.36
N LEU A 369 -28.05 12.68 6.91
CA LEU A 369 -28.84 13.53 6.02
C LEU A 369 -29.09 12.88 4.66
N SER A 370 -28.11 12.22 4.09
CA SER A 370 -28.29 11.47 2.82
C SER A 370 -29.26 10.31 2.95
N ALA A 371 -29.36 9.69 4.13
CA ALA A 371 -30.31 8.63 4.41
C ALA A 371 -31.75 9.14 4.68
N LEU A 372 -31.87 10.33 5.32
CA LEU A 372 -33.16 10.89 5.74
C LEU A 372 -33.81 11.81 4.70
N LEU A 373 -33.01 12.45 3.84
CA LEU A 373 -33.46 13.44 2.86
C LEU A 373 -33.08 12.98 1.43
N PRO A 374 -33.84 12.04 0.87
CA PRO A 374 -33.56 11.51 -0.47
C PRO A 374 -33.69 12.54 -1.62
N GLU A 375 -34.26 13.71 -1.35
CA GLU A 375 -34.45 14.80 -2.30
C GLU A 375 -33.33 15.85 -2.28
N LEU A 376 -32.29 15.67 -1.45
CA LEU A 376 -31.14 16.58 -1.48
C LEU A 376 -30.47 16.54 -2.86
N ASP A 377 -30.48 17.68 -3.55
CA ASP A 377 -29.79 17.84 -4.83
C ASP A 377 -28.28 17.72 -4.63
N PHE A 378 -27.77 16.53 -4.95
CA PHE A 378 -26.35 16.23 -4.85
C PHE A 378 -25.53 16.97 -5.92
N GLU A 379 -26.15 17.42 -7.03
CA GLU A 379 -25.46 18.11 -8.11
C GLU A 379 -24.82 19.41 -7.61
N SER A 380 -25.54 20.19 -6.83
CA SER A 380 -25.04 21.46 -6.25
C SER A 380 -23.84 21.28 -5.33
N PHE A 381 -23.74 20.15 -4.62
CA PHE A 381 -22.62 19.83 -3.73
C PHE A 381 -21.42 19.22 -4.48
N SER A 382 -21.66 18.61 -5.62
CA SER A 382 -20.65 17.91 -6.38
C SER A 382 -19.75 18.79 -7.24
N ASP A 383 -20.06 20.07 -7.42
CA ASP A 383 -19.32 20.99 -8.27
C ASP A 383 -17.85 21.22 -7.85
N PHE A 384 -17.52 20.98 -6.57
CA PHE A 384 -16.15 21.01 -6.06
C PHE A 384 -15.33 19.76 -6.38
N LEU A 385 -15.96 18.68 -6.88
CA LEU A 385 -15.30 17.44 -7.21
C LEU A 385 -14.87 17.43 -8.69
N ASN A 386 -13.77 16.76 -8.99
CA ASN A 386 -13.42 16.49 -10.37
C ASN A 386 -14.46 15.53 -11.00
N SER A 387 -14.54 15.47 -12.32
CA SER A 387 -15.57 14.72 -13.05
C SER A 387 -15.67 13.25 -12.64
N ARG A 388 -14.56 12.60 -12.30
CA ARG A 388 -14.52 11.20 -11.86
C ARG A 388 -15.04 11.03 -10.44
N ASP A 389 -14.61 11.89 -9.52
CA ASP A 389 -15.00 11.80 -8.12
C ASP A 389 -16.47 12.22 -7.95
N ARG A 390 -16.95 13.19 -8.75
CA ARG A 390 -18.37 13.57 -8.85
C ARG A 390 -19.22 12.38 -9.29
N TRP A 391 -18.85 11.75 -10.39
CA TRP A 391 -19.56 10.60 -10.90
C TRP A 391 -19.59 9.42 -9.89
N MET A 392 -18.46 9.17 -9.21
CA MET A 392 -18.36 8.14 -8.19
C MET A 392 -19.23 8.44 -6.96
N ALA A 393 -19.26 9.70 -6.54
CA ALA A 393 -20.10 10.14 -5.43
C ALA A 393 -21.59 10.06 -5.79
N GLN A 394 -21.97 10.44 -7.00
CA GLN A 394 -23.34 10.32 -7.50
C GLN A 394 -23.79 8.86 -7.62
N LEU A 395 -22.92 7.98 -8.12
CA LEU A 395 -23.19 6.55 -8.20
C LEU A 395 -23.44 5.93 -6.81
N LEU A 396 -22.62 6.29 -5.83
CA LEU A 396 -22.80 5.84 -4.45
C LEU A 396 -24.11 6.37 -3.87
N TYR A 397 -24.46 7.62 -4.15
CA TYR A 397 -25.71 8.24 -3.73
C TYR A 397 -26.93 7.56 -4.34
N ASP A 398 -26.97 7.35 -5.65
CA ASP A 398 -28.11 6.77 -6.37
C ASP A 398 -28.39 5.31 -6.00
N LYS A 399 -27.35 4.52 -5.76
CA LYS A 399 -27.49 3.09 -5.41
C LYS A 399 -27.76 2.82 -3.93
N HIS A 400 -27.42 3.76 -3.02
CA HIS A 400 -27.69 3.63 -1.60
C HIS A 400 -28.99 4.30 -1.14
N ARG A 401 -29.84 4.73 -2.05
CA ARG A 401 -31.13 5.36 -1.77
C ARG A 401 -32.14 4.58 -0.90
N PRO A 402 -32.21 3.24 -0.88
CA PRO A 402 -33.05 2.61 0.13
C PRO A 402 -32.24 2.47 1.41
N ALA A 403 -32.59 3.32 2.40
CA ALA A 403 -32.31 3.19 3.83
C ALA A 403 -31.34 2.05 4.19
N ASP A 404 -30.05 2.22 3.89
CA ASP A 404 -29.11 1.19 4.26
C ASP A 404 -28.93 1.31 5.77
N LEU A 405 -29.66 0.46 6.50
CA LEU A 405 -29.56 0.32 7.96
C LEU A 405 -28.10 0.30 8.41
N PHE A 406 -27.24 -0.20 7.55
CA PHE A 406 -25.79 -0.26 7.73
C PHE A 406 -25.14 1.14 7.77
N LEU A 407 -25.56 2.08 6.90
CA LEU A 407 -25.08 3.46 6.92
C LEU A 407 -25.60 4.22 8.15
N ALA A 408 -26.86 4.02 8.51
CA ALA A 408 -27.45 4.64 9.69
C ALA A 408 -26.79 4.14 10.99
N ILE A 409 -26.53 2.84 11.11
CA ILE A 409 -25.79 2.24 12.23
C ILE A 409 -24.35 2.77 12.26
N GLY A 410 -23.69 2.85 11.10
CA GLY A 410 -22.34 3.40 10.97
C GLY A 410 -22.27 4.86 11.41
N ALA A 411 -23.22 5.68 10.97
CA ALA A 411 -23.32 7.09 11.35
C ALA A 411 -23.58 7.27 12.86
N GLY A 412 -24.52 6.50 13.42
CA GLY A 412 -24.79 6.48 14.85
C GLY A 412 -23.56 6.04 15.66
N GLY A 413 -22.86 5.01 15.20
CA GLY A 413 -21.60 4.55 15.78
C GLY A 413 -20.51 5.64 15.79
N MET A 414 -20.36 6.40 14.70
CA MET A 414 -19.40 7.51 14.63
C MET A 414 -19.72 8.63 15.63
N LEU A 415 -21.00 8.96 15.84
CA LEU A 415 -21.41 9.95 16.85
C LEU A 415 -21.08 9.46 18.27
N ILE A 416 -21.40 8.21 18.58
CA ILE A 416 -21.09 7.61 19.87
C ILE A 416 -19.58 7.64 20.12
N PHE A 417 -18.77 7.25 19.13
CA PHE A 417 -17.30 7.33 19.22
C PHE A 417 -16.81 8.76 19.47
N SER A 418 -17.39 9.77 18.81
CA SER A 418 -17.04 11.18 19.02
C SER A 418 -17.29 11.62 20.46
N LEU A 419 -18.42 11.23 21.06
CA LEU A 419 -18.74 11.53 22.45
C LEU A 419 -17.77 10.85 23.44
N TYR A 420 -17.43 9.57 23.20
CA TYR A 420 -16.45 8.86 24.02
C TYR A 420 -15.04 9.44 23.87
N LEU A 421 -14.69 9.91 22.66
CA LEU A 421 -13.39 10.55 22.38
C LEU A 421 -13.28 11.88 23.17
N LEU A 422 -14.35 12.69 23.19
CA LEU A 422 -14.41 13.89 24.01
C LEU A 422 -14.22 13.57 25.51
N LYS A 423 -14.92 12.55 26.00
CA LYS A 423 -14.78 12.10 27.39
C LYS A 423 -13.36 11.61 27.72
N ALA A 424 -12.72 10.89 26.79
CA ALA A 424 -11.34 10.42 26.95
C ALA A 424 -10.35 11.59 26.95
N LEU A 425 -10.58 12.62 26.11
CA LEU A 425 -9.78 13.83 26.04
C LEU A 425 -9.86 14.61 27.36
N LEU A 426 -11.07 14.82 27.89
CA LEU A 426 -11.30 15.51 29.18
C LEU A 426 -10.68 14.76 30.38
N LYS A 427 -10.55 13.42 30.28
CA LYS A 427 -9.90 12.57 31.29
C LYS A 427 -8.39 12.41 31.09
N PHE A 428 -7.78 13.07 30.12
CA PHE A 428 -6.36 13.00 29.80
C PHE A 428 -5.84 11.56 29.61
N SER A 429 -6.60 10.73 28.88
CA SER A 429 -6.25 9.33 28.67
C SER A 429 -5.78 9.07 27.23
N GLY A 430 -4.47 9.14 26.99
CA GLY A 430 -3.88 8.86 25.66
C GLY A 430 -4.19 7.46 25.15
N LEU A 431 -4.20 6.46 26.01
CA LEU A 431 -4.57 5.07 25.67
C LEU A 431 -6.01 4.97 25.14
N LYS A 432 -6.96 5.62 25.82
CA LYS A 432 -8.37 5.60 25.40
C LYS A 432 -8.57 6.36 24.09
N ILE A 433 -7.89 7.50 23.92
CA ILE A 433 -7.92 8.27 22.68
C ILE A 433 -7.40 7.41 21.51
N THR A 434 -6.26 6.75 21.69
CA THR A 434 -5.70 5.87 20.67
C THR A 434 -6.66 4.72 20.33
N GLY A 435 -7.21 4.04 21.32
CA GLY A 435 -8.17 2.95 21.10
C GLY A 435 -9.44 3.40 20.37
N LEU A 436 -9.99 4.56 20.73
CA LEU A 436 -11.18 5.12 20.08
C LEU A 436 -10.89 5.53 18.63
N ILE A 437 -9.79 6.24 18.37
CA ILE A 437 -9.40 6.63 17.00
C ILE A 437 -9.15 5.38 16.14
N ALA A 438 -8.46 4.36 16.68
CA ALA A 438 -8.24 3.09 15.98
C ALA A 438 -9.56 2.37 15.67
N GLY A 439 -10.49 2.32 16.64
CA GLY A 439 -11.82 1.73 16.44
C GLY A 439 -12.63 2.46 15.38
N TRP A 440 -12.61 3.79 15.38
CA TRP A 440 -13.24 4.59 14.33
C TRP A 440 -12.62 4.34 12.95
N ALA A 441 -11.29 4.39 12.85
CA ALA A 441 -10.59 4.13 11.59
C ALA A 441 -10.88 2.71 11.06
N PHE A 442 -11.02 1.73 11.96
CA PHE A 442 -11.44 0.37 11.62
C PHE A 442 -12.84 0.34 11.01
N LEU A 443 -13.83 0.94 11.66
CA LEU A 443 -15.21 0.98 11.16
C LEU A 443 -15.31 1.71 9.82
N LEU A 444 -14.63 2.86 9.68
CA LEU A 444 -14.58 3.61 8.42
C LEU A 444 -13.96 2.78 7.30
N TYR A 445 -12.87 2.06 7.60
CA TYR A 445 -12.22 1.19 6.62
C TYR A 445 -13.16 0.07 6.16
N LEU A 446 -13.86 -0.59 7.07
CA LEU A 446 -14.83 -1.64 6.72
C LEU A 446 -15.97 -1.10 5.84
N ALA A 447 -16.49 0.08 6.15
CA ALA A 447 -17.56 0.71 5.36
C ALA A 447 -17.09 1.04 3.92
N VAL A 448 -15.90 1.64 3.77
CA VAL A 448 -15.38 2.07 2.47
C VAL A 448 -14.91 0.87 1.62
N HIS A 449 -14.20 -0.10 2.22
CA HIS A 449 -13.63 -1.25 1.49
C HIS A 449 -14.54 -2.48 1.46
N GLY A 450 -15.78 -2.38 1.91
CA GLY A 450 -16.82 -3.39 1.78
C GLY A 450 -17.90 -2.96 0.80
N PRO A 451 -19.02 -2.40 1.30
CA PRO A 451 -20.16 -2.04 0.46
C PRO A 451 -19.81 -1.08 -0.68
N ALA A 452 -19.08 0.01 -0.38
CA ALA A 452 -18.70 0.99 -1.40
C ALA A 452 -17.78 0.39 -2.48
N ALA A 453 -16.88 -0.50 -2.12
CA ALA A 453 -15.99 -1.16 -3.07
C ALA A 453 -16.76 -2.01 -4.08
N ARG A 454 -17.81 -2.73 -3.65
CA ARG A 454 -18.65 -3.55 -4.56
C ARG A 454 -19.31 -2.70 -5.63
N ILE A 455 -19.85 -1.54 -5.26
CA ILE A 455 -20.50 -0.63 -6.21
C ILE A 455 -19.48 -0.09 -7.20
N VAL A 456 -18.33 0.35 -6.71
CA VAL A 456 -17.24 0.84 -7.57
C VAL A 456 -16.76 -0.23 -8.55
N ASN A 457 -16.69 -1.50 -8.11
CA ASN A 457 -16.25 -2.61 -8.97
C ASN A 457 -17.15 -2.82 -10.19
N GLU A 458 -18.48 -2.68 -10.06
CA GLU A 458 -19.40 -2.85 -11.19
C GLU A 458 -19.05 -1.96 -12.39
N TYR A 459 -18.44 -0.80 -12.15
CA TYR A 459 -18.11 0.19 -13.19
C TYR A 459 -16.62 0.29 -13.48
N SER A 460 -15.77 -0.08 -12.52
CA SER A 460 -14.31 0.06 -12.65
C SER A 460 -13.63 -1.22 -13.10
N SER A 461 -14.23 -2.38 -12.85
CA SER A 461 -13.62 -3.68 -13.14
C SER A 461 -13.75 -4.06 -14.61
N PHE A 462 -12.70 -4.68 -15.15
CA PHE A 462 -12.75 -5.35 -16.45
C PHE A 462 -13.26 -6.79 -16.36
N ARG A 463 -13.46 -7.34 -15.16
CA ARG A 463 -13.89 -8.72 -14.98
C ARG A 463 -15.20 -9.06 -15.71
N PRO A 464 -16.32 -8.32 -15.52
CA PRO A 464 -17.56 -8.63 -16.21
C PRO A 464 -17.45 -8.53 -17.74
N PHE A 465 -16.66 -7.56 -18.23
CA PHE A 465 -16.42 -7.39 -19.66
C PHE A 465 -15.59 -8.55 -20.24
N ALA A 466 -14.54 -8.95 -19.56
CA ALA A 466 -13.67 -10.07 -19.96
C ALA A 466 -14.44 -11.41 -19.96
N GLU A 467 -15.29 -11.67 -18.94
CA GLU A 467 -16.11 -12.86 -18.86
C GLU A 467 -17.08 -12.97 -20.05
N LYS A 468 -17.73 -11.87 -20.44
CA LYS A 468 -18.60 -11.84 -21.62
C LYS A 468 -17.81 -12.01 -22.93
N ILE A 469 -16.61 -11.43 -23.03
CA ILE A 469 -15.75 -11.66 -24.21
C ILE A 469 -15.40 -13.15 -24.33
N LYS A 470 -15.06 -13.83 -23.23
CA LYS A 470 -14.74 -15.27 -23.25
C LYS A 470 -15.89 -16.12 -23.78
N GLN A 471 -17.15 -15.75 -23.48
CA GLN A 471 -18.35 -16.44 -24.01
C GLN A 471 -18.50 -16.30 -25.54
N VAL A 472 -18.06 -15.16 -26.09
CA VAL A 472 -18.20 -14.84 -27.52
C VAL A 472 -16.94 -15.19 -28.32
N TYR A 473 -15.84 -15.42 -27.66
CA TYR A 473 -14.49 -15.51 -28.26
C TYR A 473 -14.36 -16.59 -29.36
N LYS A 474 -14.90 -17.79 -29.17
CA LYS A 474 -14.90 -18.91 -30.14
C LYS A 474 -13.57 -19.09 -30.91
N ASN A 475 -12.43 -18.89 -30.24
CA ASN A 475 -11.06 -18.96 -30.80
C ASN A 475 -10.78 -17.98 -31.96
N ARG A 476 -11.54 -16.91 -32.11
CA ARG A 476 -11.29 -15.85 -33.10
C ARG A 476 -10.08 -15.00 -32.68
N PRO A 477 -9.26 -14.51 -33.64
CA PRO A 477 -8.16 -13.62 -33.32
C PRO A 477 -8.64 -12.37 -32.56
N LEU A 478 -8.05 -12.10 -31.38
CA LEU A 478 -8.47 -10.98 -30.52
C LEU A 478 -7.45 -9.87 -30.58
N PHE A 479 -7.92 -8.65 -30.83
CA PHE A 479 -7.12 -7.44 -30.94
C PHE A 479 -7.57 -6.39 -29.93
N ASN A 480 -6.64 -5.53 -29.53
CA ASN A 480 -6.93 -4.33 -28.74
C ASN A 480 -6.47 -3.08 -29.50
N HIS A 481 -7.31 -2.07 -29.53
CA HIS A 481 -6.94 -0.78 -30.08
C HIS A 481 -6.04 -0.02 -29.09
N GLY A 482 -4.79 0.25 -29.49
CA GLY A 482 -3.79 0.88 -28.64
C GLY A 482 -3.14 -0.07 -27.63
N LYS A 483 -2.68 0.48 -26.50
CA LYS A 483 -2.03 -0.31 -25.43
C LYS A 483 -3.08 -1.02 -24.58
N ALA A 484 -3.02 -2.34 -24.53
CA ALA A 484 -3.89 -3.12 -23.65
C ALA A 484 -3.63 -2.78 -22.19
N ARG A 485 -4.70 -2.69 -21.40
CA ARG A 485 -4.62 -2.48 -19.95
C ARG A 485 -4.30 -3.79 -19.24
N GLU A 486 -3.55 -3.70 -18.19
CA GLU A 486 -3.08 -4.86 -17.43
C GLU A 486 -4.23 -5.60 -16.73
N ASP A 487 -5.27 -4.91 -16.29
CA ASP A 487 -6.49 -5.50 -15.70
C ASP A 487 -7.33 -6.26 -16.74
N LEU A 488 -7.44 -5.74 -17.97
CA LEU A 488 -8.03 -6.48 -19.07
C LEU A 488 -7.23 -7.74 -19.41
N LEU A 489 -5.91 -7.62 -19.52
CA LEU A 489 -5.02 -8.77 -19.80
C LEU A 489 -5.15 -9.87 -18.76
N TYR A 490 -5.23 -9.50 -17.48
CA TYR A 490 -5.36 -10.44 -16.38
C TYR A 490 -6.67 -11.22 -16.44
N TYR A 491 -7.81 -10.52 -16.51
CA TYR A 491 -9.11 -11.19 -16.51
C TYR A 491 -9.43 -11.91 -17.82
N LEU A 492 -8.88 -11.43 -18.92
CA LEU A 492 -9.09 -12.06 -20.21
C LEU A 492 -8.33 -13.38 -20.32
N ASP A 493 -7.07 -13.40 -19.87
CA ASP A 493 -6.14 -14.56 -19.94
C ASP A 493 -6.18 -15.26 -21.32
N LEU A 494 -6.22 -14.46 -22.37
CA LEU A 494 -6.25 -14.88 -23.78
C LEU A 494 -5.16 -14.13 -24.56
N PRO A 495 -4.64 -14.71 -25.66
CA PRO A 495 -3.74 -14.02 -26.55
C PRO A 495 -4.37 -12.75 -27.12
N LEU A 496 -3.81 -11.59 -26.82
CA LEU A 496 -4.30 -10.29 -27.23
C LEU A 496 -3.26 -9.57 -28.07
N LYS A 497 -3.59 -9.32 -29.35
CA LYS A 497 -2.75 -8.61 -30.31
C LYS A 497 -3.02 -7.11 -30.29
N ASN A 498 -2.07 -6.31 -30.78
CA ASN A 498 -2.25 -4.87 -30.88
C ASN A 498 -2.63 -4.47 -32.31
N ALA A 499 -3.83 -3.91 -32.49
CA ALA A 499 -4.32 -3.46 -33.78
C ALA A 499 -3.51 -2.33 -34.43
N SER A 500 -2.69 -1.60 -33.65
CA SER A 500 -1.78 -0.58 -34.19
C SER A 500 -0.49 -1.17 -34.78
N LYS A 501 -0.18 -2.44 -34.48
CA LYS A 501 1.02 -3.13 -34.97
C LYS A 501 0.69 -4.16 -36.04
N GLU A 502 -0.47 -4.74 -35.99
CA GLU A 502 -0.93 -5.79 -36.90
C GLU A 502 -2.40 -5.53 -37.24
N SER A 503 -2.74 -5.44 -38.52
CA SER A 503 -4.11 -5.17 -38.94
C SER A 503 -5.03 -6.37 -38.62
N PRO A 504 -6.19 -6.13 -37.98
CA PRO A 504 -7.17 -7.18 -37.73
C PRO A 504 -7.70 -7.79 -39.03
N GLY A 505 -7.66 -9.11 -39.15
CA GLY A 505 -8.27 -9.83 -40.27
C GLY A 505 -9.82 -9.83 -40.22
N PRO A 506 -10.48 -10.38 -41.23
CA PRO A 506 -11.92 -10.34 -41.33
C PRO A 506 -12.68 -11.03 -40.18
N ASP A 507 -12.09 -12.07 -39.58
CA ASP A 507 -12.69 -12.80 -38.46
C ASP A 507 -12.25 -12.30 -37.08
N ALA A 508 -11.49 -11.21 -37.01
CA ALA A 508 -10.97 -10.71 -35.77
C ALA A 508 -12.05 -10.03 -34.90
N LEU A 509 -11.87 -10.16 -33.58
CA LEU A 509 -12.57 -9.37 -32.58
C LEU A 509 -11.68 -8.23 -32.13
N LEU A 510 -12.24 -7.02 -32.01
CA LEU A 510 -11.49 -5.82 -31.60
C LEU A 510 -12.10 -5.22 -30.34
N ILE A 511 -11.27 -5.10 -29.31
CA ILE A 511 -11.59 -4.37 -28.07
C ILE A 511 -11.18 -2.92 -28.24
N ILE A 512 -12.11 -1.99 -28.04
CA ILE A 512 -11.91 -0.57 -28.27
C ILE A 512 -12.73 0.28 -27.29
N LYS A 513 -12.25 1.47 -26.94
CA LYS A 513 -13.09 2.45 -26.26
C LYS A 513 -14.12 3.03 -27.22
N LYS A 514 -15.32 3.29 -26.72
CA LYS A 514 -16.43 3.85 -27.51
C LYS A 514 -16.04 5.13 -28.26
N GLU A 515 -15.25 6.00 -27.65
CA GLU A 515 -14.77 7.26 -28.27
C GLU A 515 -13.94 7.07 -29.55
N HIS A 516 -13.33 5.89 -29.73
CA HIS A 516 -12.50 5.55 -30.89
C HIS A 516 -13.17 4.57 -31.86
N SER A 517 -14.40 4.13 -31.56
CA SER A 517 -15.08 3.07 -32.35
C SER A 517 -15.56 3.54 -33.71
N SER A 518 -15.83 4.84 -33.89
CA SER A 518 -16.33 5.41 -35.16
C SER A 518 -15.43 5.08 -36.36
N THR A 519 -14.12 5.08 -36.18
CA THR A 519 -13.13 4.75 -37.23
C THR A 519 -13.30 3.33 -37.77
N TRP A 520 -13.76 2.39 -36.98
CA TRP A 520 -13.98 0.99 -37.37
C TRP A 520 -15.41 0.73 -37.82
N LEU A 521 -16.38 1.40 -37.20
CA LEU A 521 -17.82 1.26 -37.53
C LEU A 521 -18.20 1.95 -38.85
N ASN A 522 -17.34 2.78 -39.41
CA ASN A 522 -17.49 3.30 -40.78
C ASN A 522 -17.42 2.18 -41.84
N ASN A 523 -16.83 1.05 -41.52
CA ASN A 523 -16.92 -0.14 -42.35
C ASN A 523 -18.18 -0.95 -41.97
N PRO A 524 -19.18 -1.10 -42.88
CA PRO A 524 -20.47 -1.74 -42.58
C PRO A 524 -20.36 -3.22 -42.18
N GLU A 525 -19.21 -3.86 -42.42
CA GLU A 525 -18.97 -5.24 -42.01
C GLU A 525 -18.74 -5.40 -40.50
N TYR A 526 -18.35 -4.34 -39.81
CA TYR A 526 -18.10 -4.37 -38.37
C TYR A 526 -19.34 -3.92 -37.59
N LYS A 527 -19.73 -4.71 -36.60
CA LYS A 527 -20.85 -4.40 -35.71
C LYS A 527 -20.37 -4.47 -34.25
N ILE A 528 -21.06 -3.72 -33.39
CA ILE A 528 -20.88 -3.83 -31.95
C ILE A 528 -21.51 -5.15 -31.49
N ILE A 529 -20.66 -6.03 -30.93
CA ILE A 529 -21.08 -7.32 -30.38
C ILE A 529 -21.43 -7.17 -28.90
N LEU A 530 -20.65 -6.34 -28.19
CA LEU A 530 -20.81 -6.11 -26.76
C LEU A 530 -20.40 -4.67 -26.42
N GLU A 531 -21.19 -4.01 -25.59
CA GLU A 531 -20.83 -2.70 -24.99
C GLU A 531 -21.00 -2.78 -23.47
N MET A 532 -20.00 -2.37 -22.71
CA MET A 532 -20.05 -2.32 -21.25
C MET A 532 -19.13 -1.23 -20.71
N ASN A 533 -19.48 -0.72 -19.53
CA ASN A 533 -18.58 0.14 -18.77
C ASN A 533 -17.48 -0.68 -18.11
N ALA A 534 -16.24 -0.25 -18.30
CA ALA A 534 -15.08 -0.76 -17.59
C ALA A 534 -14.10 0.40 -17.36
N SER A 535 -13.44 0.44 -16.21
CA SER A 535 -12.56 1.56 -15.84
C SER A 535 -13.21 2.94 -15.92
N PHE A 536 -14.50 3.02 -15.60
CA PHE A 536 -15.33 4.24 -15.67
C PHE A 536 -15.52 4.82 -17.08
N GLU A 537 -15.27 4.02 -18.10
CA GLU A 537 -15.42 4.40 -19.52
C GLU A 537 -16.16 3.29 -20.27
N PRO A 538 -16.94 3.61 -21.31
CA PRO A 538 -17.57 2.61 -22.13
C PRO A 538 -16.56 1.97 -23.09
N TYR A 539 -16.50 0.63 -23.03
CA TYR A 539 -15.72 -0.23 -23.92
C TYR A 539 -16.64 -1.04 -24.81
N GLN A 540 -16.20 -1.28 -26.01
CA GLN A 540 -16.92 -2.06 -27.02
C GLN A 540 -16.06 -3.22 -27.52
N LEU A 541 -16.72 -4.36 -27.76
CA LEU A 541 -16.18 -5.44 -28.57
C LEU A 541 -16.83 -5.35 -29.95
N ILE A 542 -16.00 -5.19 -30.96
CA ILE A 542 -16.42 -5.02 -32.34
C ILE A 542 -15.95 -6.21 -33.16
N GLY A 543 -16.70 -6.67 -34.10
CA GLY A 543 -16.32 -7.73 -35.02
C GLY A 543 -17.37 -7.95 -36.10
N LYS A 544 -17.09 -8.83 -37.05
CA LYS A 544 -18.10 -9.33 -37.96
C LYS A 544 -19.04 -10.27 -37.21
N PRO A 545 -20.35 -10.18 -37.40
CA PRO A 545 -21.36 -11.00 -36.72
C PRO A 545 -21.20 -12.50 -36.99
#